data_74fa4efb4b000acd3e74db519ee90987
#
_entry.id   74fa4efb4b000acd3e74db519ee90987
#
_cell.length_a   1.000
_cell.length_b   1.000
_cell.length_c   1.000
_cell.angle_alpha   90.00
_cell.angle_beta   90.00
_cell.angle_gamma   90.00
#
_symmetry.space_group_name_H-M   'P 1'
#
loop_
_entity.id
_entity.type
_entity.pdbx_description
1 polymer ?
#
loop_
_entity_poly.entity_id
_entity_poly.type
_entity_poly.pdbx_seq_one_letter_code
_entity_poly.pdbx_strand_id
1 'polypeptide(L)'
;MRSILLKSTVLAAAAFAVSTPASAELVSSRSPEAIAGLIRGMGLPAKVVMKGGENPYIESKYNGLTFLVFFMTCEDGGKNCKTLQYYMGYSDSKETSLEKLNAWNRDHRFARAYRDNEGDPVLEMDIDLDFGGLPRENVVESLRTWQSLMDQYQTYLFGAADGTAAPVAMMQPLRSVKVGALGYDFG
;
A
#
# COMPACT_ATOMS: atom_id res chain seq x y z
N MET A 1 75.27 9.45 43.93
CA MET A 1 74.19 10.09 43.13
C MET A 1 73.44 9.01 42.44
N ARG A 2 72.22 8.67 42.88
CA ARG A 2 71.38 7.62 42.33
C ARG A 2 70.20 8.31 41.59
N SER A 3 70.21 8.24 40.27
CA SER A 3 69.09 8.73 39.42
C SER A 3 67.92 7.75 39.43
N ILE A 4 66.77 8.23 39.88
CA ILE A 4 65.49 7.50 39.86
C ILE A 4 64.82 7.85 38.52
N LEU A 5 64.70 6.84 37.62
CA LEU A 5 63.87 6.94 36.41
C LEU A 5 62.42 6.69 36.79
N LEU A 6 61.59 7.73 36.63
CA LEU A 6 60.15 7.60 36.71
C LEU A 6 59.66 7.03 35.38
N LYS A 7 59.04 5.82 35.42
CA LYS A 7 58.33 5.25 34.27
C LYS A 7 56.88 5.75 34.29
N SER A 8 56.55 6.65 33.33
CA SER A 8 55.17 7.08 33.12
C SER A 8 54.39 5.99 32.34
N THR A 9 53.41 5.39 33.00
CA THR A 9 52.47 4.47 32.38
C THR A 9 51.32 5.30 31.76
N VAL A 10 51.21 5.33 30.42
CA VAL A 10 50.09 5.95 29.71
C VAL A 10 48.98 4.92 29.68
N LEU A 11 47.89 5.20 30.38
CA LEU A 11 46.65 4.41 30.36
C LEU A 11 45.84 4.85 29.12
N ALA A 12 45.78 4.02 28.08
CA ALA A 12 44.90 4.23 26.92
C ALA A 12 43.48 3.86 27.29
N ALA A 13 42.61 4.84 27.46
CA ALA A 13 41.17 4.63 27.63
C ALA A 13 40.53 4.28 26.25
N ALA A 14 40.16 3.03 26.05
CA ALA A 14 39.37 2.63 24.88
C ALA A 14 37.92 3.13 25.04
N ALA A 15 37.56 4.13 24.29
CA ALA A 15 36.16 4.60 24.17
C ALA A 15 35.35 3.57 23.39
N PHE A 16 34.49 2.80 24.05
CA PHE A 16 33.47 1.98 23.39
C PHE A 16 32.38 2.93 22.84
N ALA A 17 32.33 3.09 21.53
CA ALA A 17 31.21 3.75 20.88
C ALA A 17 29.99 2.83 20.99
N VAL A 18 29.06 3.18 21.88
CA VAL A 18 27.74 2.53 21.96
C VAL A 18 26.94 3.03 20.74
N SER A 19 26.84 2.19 19.71
CA SER A 19 25.93 2.44 18.60
C SER A 19 24.50 2.27 19.11
N THR A 20 23.76 3.38 19.23
CA THR A 20 22.31 3.34 19.46
C THR A 20 21.65 2.69 18.25
N PRO A 21 20.77 1.67 18.44
CA PRO A 21 20.02 1.13 17.33
C PRO A 21 19.17 2.26 16.69
N ALA A 22 19.29 2.42 15.39
CA ALA A 22 18.41 3.33 14.66
C ALA A 22 16.97 2.82 14.82
N SER A 23 16.12 3.64 15.45
CA SER A 23 14.68 3.35 15.50
C SER A 23 14.14 3.41 14.09
N ALA A 24 13.49 2.33 13.61
CA ALA A 24 12.84 2.32 12.31
C ALA A 24 11.74 3.40 12.29
N GLU A 25 11.72 4.21 11.23
CA GLU A 25 10.66 5.19 11.02
C GLU A 25 9.34 4.45 10.78
N LEU A 26 8.37 4.67 11.67
CA LEU A 26 7.04 4.08 11.54
C LEU A 26 6.15 4.98 10.67
N VAL A 27 5.54 4.36 9.69
CA VAL A 27 4.53 4.99 8.82
C VAL A 27 3.15 4.66 9.37
N SER A 28 2.38 5.68 9.64
CA SER A 28 0.99 5.55 10.08
C SER A 28 0.03 6.10 9.04
N SER A 29 -1.20 5.63 9.05
CA SER A 29 -2.29 6.14 8.20
C SER A 29 -2.85 7.50 8.64
N ARG A 30 -2.28 8.11 9.68
CA ARG A 30 -2.69 9.44 10.17
C ARG A 30 -2.42 10.56 9.17
N SER A 31 -1.46 10.36 8.27
CA SER A 31 -1.09 11.33 7.24
C SER A 31 -1.22 10.71 5.85
N PRO A 32 -2.31 10.96 5.11
CA PRO A 32 -2.44 10.53 3.72
C PRO A 32 -1.28 10.99 2.84
N GLU A 33 -0.73 12.17 3.09
CA GLU A 33 0.43 12.70 2.38
C GLU A 33 1.72 11.89 2.62
N ALA A 34 1.90 11.31 3.80
CA ALA A 34 3.05 10.43 4.07
C ALA A 34 2.99 9.18 3.19
N ILE A 35 1.81 8.53 3.09
CA ILE A 35 1.59 7.38 2.22
C ILE A 35 1.76 7.78 0.73
N ALA A 36 1.17 8.91 0.30
CA ALA A 36 1.34 9.41 -1.05
C ALA A 36 2.83 9.73 -1.36
N GLY A 37 3.57 10.22 -0.38
CA GLY A 37 5.01 10.44 -0.47
C GLY A 37 5.80 9.16 -0.71
N LEU A 38 5.43 8.04 -0.07
CA LEU A 38 6.03 6.73 -0.34
C LEU A 38 5.77 6.27 -1.76
N ILE A 39 4.53 6.38 -2.23
CA ILE A 39 4.14 6.03 -3.60
C ILE A 39 4.93 6.86 -4.62
N ARG A 40 5.04 8.19 -4.41
CA ARG A 40 5.86 9.06 -5.26
C ARG A 40 7.34 8.69 -5.21
N GLY A 41 7.85 8.32 -4.04
CA GLY A 41 9.23 7.84 -3.87
C GLY A 41 9.55 6.54 -4.61
N MET A 42 8.52 5.76 -4.98
CA MET A 42 8.63 4.59 -5.87
C MET A 42 8.54 4.94 -7.36
N GLY A 43 8.45 6.23 -7.72
CA GLY A 43 8.33 6.69 -9.10
C GLY A 43 6.90 6.67 -9.65
N LEU A 44 5.89 6.47 -8.82
CA LEU A 44 4.48 6.47 -9.23
C LEU A 44 3.82 7.82 -8.96
N PRO A 45 2.85 8.26 -9.79
CA PRO A 45 2.03 9.41 -9.46
C PRO A 45 1.16 9.09 -8.25
N ALA A 46 0.95 10.07 -7.36
CA ALA A 46 0.03 9.92 -6.25
C ALA A 46 -0.64 11.25 -5.94
N LYS A 47 -1.97 11.25 -5.94
CA LYS A 47 -2.82 12.40 -5.63
C LYS A 47 -3.70 12.06 -4.44
N VAL A 48 -3.56 12.81 -3.35
CA VAL A 48 -4.48 12.72 -2.22
C VAL A 48 -5.79 13.41 -2.60
N VAL A 49 -6.90 12.73 -2.38
CA VAL A 49 -8.25 13.24 -2.58
C VAL A 49 -8.96 13.31 -1.24
N MET A 50 -9.46 14.49 -0.90
CA MET A 50 -10.24 14.74 0.30
C MET A 50 -11.59 15.34 -0.10
N LYS A 51 -12.66 14.66 0.25
CA LYS A 51 -14.02 15.16 0.05
C LYS A 51 -14.65 15.38 1.42
N GLY A 52 -15.36 16.47 1.57
CA GLY A 52 -16.00 16.82 2.86
C GLY A 52 -16.93 15.71 3.34
N GLY A 53 -16.71 15.21 4.55
CA GLY A 53 -17.53 14.16 5.17
C GLY A 53 -17.19 12.72 4.76
N GLU A 54 -16.20 12.52 3.90
CA GLU A 54 -15.72 11.18 3.49
C GLU A 54 -14.29 10.94 4.00
N ASN A 55 -13.92 9.67 4.12
CA ASN A 55 -12.53 9.30 4.39
C ASN A 55 -11.64 9.69 3.20
N PRO A 56 -10.39 10.11 3.45
CA PRO A 56 -9.46 10.40 2.38
C PRO A 56 -9.11 9.15 1.57
N TYR A 57 -8.68 9.34 0.32
CA TYR A 57 -8.08 8.28 -0.48
C TYR A 57 -6.96 8.85 -1.36
N ILE A 58 -6.08 7.97 -1.84
CA ILE A 58 -5.05 8.31 -2.81
C ILE A 58 -5.40 7.67 -4.14
N GLU A 59 -5.35 8.46 -5.21
CA GLU A 59 -5.39 7.99 -6.58
C GLU A 59 -3.97 7.85 -7.10
N SER A 60 -3.64 6.68 -7.67
CA SER A 60 -2.34 6.39 -8.25
C SER A 60 -2.47 5.58 -9.54
N LYS A 61 -1.34 5.42 -10.25
CA LYS A 61 -1.27 4.63 -11.49
C LYS A 61 -0.01 3.79 -11.53
N TYR A 62 -0.15 2.56 -12.01
CA TYR A 62 0.93 1.64 -12.27
C TYR A 62 0.68 0.90 -13.59
N ASN A 63 1.65 0.88 -14.51
CA ASN A 63 1.53 0.24 -15.84
C ASN A 63 0.25 0.59 -16.59
N GLY A 64 -0.18 1.88 -16.50
CA GLY A 64 -1.42 2.35 -17.13
C GLY A 64 -2.70 2.04 -16.34
N LEU A 65 -2.64 1.16 -15.32
CA LEU A 65 -3.75 0.81 -14.44
C LEU A 65 -3.91 1.85 -13.33
N THR A 66 -5.13 2.30 -13.10
CA THR A 66 -5.44 3.14 -11.93
C THR A 66 -5.71 2.24 -10.73
N PHE A 67 -5.14 2.61 -9.59
CA PHE A 67 -5.49 2.01 -8.31
C PHE A 67 -5.73 3.10 -7.26
N LEU A 68 -6.49 2.74 -6.25
CA LEU A 68 -6.81 3.61 -5.12
C LEU A 68 -6.20 3.04 -3.84
N VAL A 69 -5.87 3.93 -2.91
CA VAL A 69 -5.51 3.58 -1.54
C VAL A 69 -6.53 4.25 -0.64
N PHE A 70 -7.46 3.48 -0.14
CA PHE A 70 -8.46 3.96 0.82
C PHE A 70 -7.90 3.96 2.22
N PHE A 71 -8.33 4.93 3.01
CA PHE A 71 -8.06 5.01 4.44
C PHE A 71 -9.31 4.55 5.17
N MET A 72 -9.18 3.42 5.88
CA MET A 72 -10.30 2.70 6.48
C MET A 72 -10.19 2.69 8.00
N THR A 73 -11.29 2.31 8.67
CA THR A 73 -11.39 2.24 10.14
C THR A 73 -10.92 3.56 10.77
N CYS A 74 -11.50 4.66 10.27
CA CYS A 74 -11.16 6.01 10.70
C CYS A 74 -12.06 6.46 11.85
N GLU A 75 -11.52 7.32 12.69
CA GLU A 75 -12.32 8.13 13.62
C GLU A 75 -13.09 9.22 12.88
N ASP A 76 -13.99 9.91 13.56
CA ASP A 76 -14.83 10.95 13.00
C ASP A 76 -14.06 11.97 12.13
N GLY A 77 -14.59 12.22 10.95
CA GLY A 77 -14.00 13.14 9.98
C GLY A 77 -12.80 12.59 9.21
N GLY A 78 -12.66 11.26 9.11
CA GLY A 78 -11.62 10.62 8.31
C GLY A 78 -10.21 10.75 8.88
N LYS A 79 -10.11 10.86 10.22
CA LYS A 79 -8.83 10.99 10.95
C LYS A 79 -8.45 9.67 11.60
N ASN A 80 -7.17 9.57 11.99
CA ASN A 80 -6.64 8.43 12.75
C ASN A 80 -7.07 7.07 12.18
N CYS A 81 -7.07 6.95 10.86
CA CYS A 81 -7.41 5.70 10.19
C CYS A 81 -6.42 4.60 10.60
N LYS A 82 -6.88 3.38 10.71
CA LYS A 82 -6.09 2.24 11.22
C LYS A 82 -5.69 1.26 10.13
N THR A 83 -6.35 1.32 8.98
CA THR A 83 -6.13 0.39 7.88
C THR A 83 -6.00 1.14 6.56
N LEU A 84 -5.12 0.66 5.68
CA LEU A 84 -5.13 1.02 4.26
C LEU A 84 -5.74 -0.14 3.48
N GLN A 85 -6.54 0.19 2.47
CA GLN A 85 -7.02 -0.77 1.49
C GLN A 85 -6.54 -0.36 0.11
N TYR A 86 -5.73 -1.19 -0.52
CA TYR A 86 -5.39 -1.06 -1.93
C TYR A 86 -6.50 -1.65 -2.76
N TYR A 87 -6.93 -0.93 -3.77
CA TYR A 87 -8.12 -1.26 -4.56
C TYR A 87 -7.89 -1.02 -6.03
N MET A 88 -8.31 -1.94 -6.86
CA MET A 88 -8.48 -1.75 -8.30
C MET A 88 -9.67 -2.55 -8.82
N GLY A 89 -10.28 -2.09 -9.91
CA GLY A 89 -11.37 -2.79 -10.57
C GLY A 89 -11.37 -2.52 -12.08
N TYR A 90 -12.01 -3.40 -12.82
CA TYR A 90 -12.18 -3.28 -14.26
C TYR A 90 -13.64 -3.06 -14.59
N SER A 91 -14.00 -1.83 -15.00
CA SER A 91 -15.34 -1.52 -15.43
C SER A 91 -15.70 -2.24 -16.72
N ASP A 92 -17.00 -2.53 -16.89
CA ASP A 92 -17.56 -3.19 -18.07
C ASP A 92 -16.99 -4.60 -18.37
N SER A 93 -16.48 -5.28 -17.33
CA SER A 93 -15.90 -6.64 -17.40
C SER A 93 -16.80 -7.72 -16.76
N LYS A 94 -18.12 -7.57 -16.92
CA LYS A 94 -19.17 -8.39 -16.29
C LYS A 94 -19.14 -9.88 -16.64
N GLU A 95 -18.38 -10.27 -17.64
CA GLU A 95 -18.24 -11.66 -18.12
C GLU A 95 -17.34 -12.51 -17.22
N THR A 96 -16.60 -11.89 -16.29
CA THR A 96 -15.77 -12.62 -15.35
C THR A 96 -16.63 -13.46 -14.41
N SER A 97 -16.51 -14.78 -14.48
CA SER A 97 -17.34 -15.68 -13.68
C SER A 97 -16.90 -15.70 -12.21
N LEU A 98 -17.83 -16.05 -11.30
CA LEU A 98 -17.52 -16.22 -9.88
C LEU A 98 -16.52 -17.36 -9.65
N GLU A 99 -16.59 -18.43 -10.46
CA GLU A 99 -15.65 -19.54 -10.40
C GLU A 99 -14.23 -19.08 -10.71
N LYS A 100 -14.06 -18.18 -11.69
CA LYS A 100 -12.75 -17.58 -12.03
C LYS A 100 -12.20 -16.77 -10.86
N LEU A 101 -13.03 -15.95 -10.21
CA LEU A 101 -12.63 -15.16 -9.05
C LEU A 101 -12.32 -16.03 -7.83
N ASN A 102 -13.10 -17.09 -7.59
CA ASN A 102 -12.82 -18.06 -6.51
C ASN A 102 -11.51 -18.83 -6.77
N ALA A 103 -11.22 -19.17 -8.02
CA ALA A 103 -9.95 -19.81 -8.37
C ALA A 103 -8.77 -18.85 -8.10
N TRP A 104 -8.89 -17.56 -8.44
CA TRP A 104 -7.91 -16.56 -8.05
C TRP A 104 -7.66 -16.57 -6.53
N ASN A 105 -8.72 -16.46 -5.73
CA ASN A 105 -8.62 -16.40 -4.27
C ASN A 105 -8.00 -17.67 -3.65
N ARG A 106 -8.19 -18.83 -4.26
CA ARG A 106 -7.56 -20.08 -3.83
C ARG A 106 -6.06 -20.13 -4.14
N ASP A 107 -5.67 -19.61 -5.32
CA ASP A 107 -4.35 -19.84 -5.89
C ASP A 107 -3.38 -18.67 -5.62
N HIS A 108 -3.89 -17.50 -5.17
CA HIS A 108 -3.11 -16.30 -4.88
C HIS A 108 -3.27 -15.85 -3.43
N ARG A 109 -2.22 -15.26 -2.90
CA ARG A 109 -2.17 -14.76 -1.52
C ARG A 109 -2.29 -13.24 -1.50
N PHE A 110 -2.56 -12.71 -0.31
CA PHE A 110 -2.57 -11.29 0.06
C PHE A 110 -3.76 -10.48 -0.44
N ALA A 111 -4.25 -10.71 -1.65
CA ALA A 111 -5.39 -9.98 -2.18
C ALA A 111 -6.60 -10.89 -2.37
N ARG A 112 -7.80 -10.31 -2.25
CA ARG A 112 -9.07 -10.95 -2.56
C ARG A 112 -9.64 -10.38 -3.85
N ALA A 113 -10.29 -11.24 -4.64
CA ALA A 113 -11.03 -10.85 -5.82
C ALA A 113 -12.52 -11.13 -5.64
N TYR A 114 -13.36 -10.22 -6.07
CA TYR A 114 -14.81 -10.35 -6.01
C TYR A 114 -15.47 -9.52 -7.13
N ARG A 115 -16.80 -9.65 -7.27
CA ARG A 115 -17.61 -8.73 -8.08
C ARG A 115 -18.17 -7.65 -7.18
N ASP A 116 -18.07 -6.42 -7.63
CA ASP A 116 -18.76 -5.31 -6.99
C ASP A 116 -20.28 -5.33 -7.27
N ASN A 117 -20.99 -4.32 -6.78
CA ASN A 117 -22.43 -4.20 -6.96
C ASN A 117 -22.85 -3.95 -8.43
N GLU A 118 -21.93 -3.55 -9.29
CA GLU A 118 -22.13 -3.34 -10.73
C GLU A 118 -21.82 -4.61 -11.54
N GLY A 119 -21.26 -5.62 -10.87
CA GLY A 119 -20.87 -6.91 -11.45
C GLY A 119 -19.45 -6.93 -11.99
N ASP A 120 -18.67 -5.90 -11.78
CA ASP A 120 -17.31 -5.76 -12.27
C ASP A 120 -16.29 -6.46 -11.35
N PRO A 121 -15.23 -7.07 -11.91
CA PRO A 121 -14.22 -7.75 -11.11
C PRO A 121 -13.30 -6.73 -10.44
N VAL A 122 -13.16 -6.89 -9.13
CA VAL A 122 -12.34 -6.06 -8.23
C VAL A 122 -11.25 -6.90 -7.59
N LEU A 123 -10.11 -6.27 -7.33
CA LEU A 123 -9.03 -6.78 -6.51
C LEU A 123 -8.79 -5.82 -5.34
N GLU A 124 -8.64 -6.37 -4.14
CA GLU A 124 -8.36 -5.61 -2.91
C GLU A 124 -7.31 -6.27 -2.04
N MET A 125 -6.55 -5.45 -1.31
CA MET A 125 -5.58 -5.90 -0.31
C MET A 125 -5.57 -4.93 0.87
N ASP A 126 -5.77 -5.46 2.07
CA ASP A 126 -5.80 -4.67 3.31
C ASP A 126 -4.44 -4.70 4.01
N ILE A 127 -4.05 -3.56 4.58
CA ILE A 127 -2.83 -3.37 5.37
C ILE A 127 -3.22 -2.74 6.70
N ASP A 128 -3.01 -3.48 7.77
CA ASP A 128 -3.24 -2.99 9.13
C ASP A 128 -2.08 -2.09 9.57
N LEU A 129 -2.40 -0.87 9.99
CA LEU A 129 -1.48 0.14 10.52
C LEU A 129 -1.82 0.55 11.96
N ASP A 130 -2.64 -0.23 12.65
CA ASP A 130 -2.99 0.05 14.05
C ASP A 130 -1.75 -0.04 14.95
N PHE A 131 -1.89 0.39 16.20
CA PHE A 131 -0.83 0.37 17.21
C PHE A 131 0.47 1.12 16.85
N GLY A 132 0.36 2.18 16.06
CA GLY A 132 1.49 3.08 15.79
C GLY A 132 2.03 3.02 14.37
N GLY A 133 1.55 2.09 13.55
CA GLY A 133 1.96 1.95 12.17
C GLY A 133 2.94 0.80 11.92
N LEU A 134 3.43 0.75 10.69
CA LEU A 134 4.42 -0.23 10.24
C LEU A 134 5.76 0.44 9.90
N PRO A 135 6.88 -0.28 10.00
CA PRO A 135 8.13 0.19 9.45
C PRO A 135 7.96 0.59 7.97
N ARG A 136 8.62 1.69 7.60
CA ARG A 136 8.54 2.25 6.25
C ARG A 136 8.77 1.20 5.16
N GLU A 137 9.75 0.33 5.37
CA GLU A 137 10.12 -0.74 4.45
C GLU A 137 8.98 -1.75 4.25
N ASN A 138 8.20 -2.05 5.29
CA ASN A 138 7.06 -2.95 5.20
C ASN A 138 5.93 -2.34 4.37
N VAL A 139 5.67 -1.04 4.50
CA VAL A 139 4.67 -0.34 3.67
C VAL A 139 5.12 -0.29 2.21
N VAL A 140 6.40 -0.01 1.95
CA VAL A 140 6.95 -0.04 0.58
C VAL A 140 6.86 -1.45 -0.01
N GLU A 141 7.16 -2.49 0.76
CA GLU A 141 7.08 -3.88 0.29
C GLU A 141 5.62 -4.29 0.02
N SER A 142 4.66 -3.85 0.84
CA SER A 142 3.24 -4.09 0.55
C SER A 142 2.79 -3.43 -0.76
N LEU A 143 3.29 -2.22 -1.07
CA LEU A 143 3.03 -1.55 -2.35
C LEU A 143 3.65 -2.31 -3.54
N ARG A 144 4.85 -2.89 -3.38
CA ARG A 144 5.47 -3.75 -4.43
C ARG A 144 4.69 -5.05 -4.63
N THR A 145 4.25 -5.66 -3.53
CA THR A 145 3.36 -6.82 -3.58
C THR A 145 2.08 -6.48 -4.33
N TRP A 146 1.47 -5.32 -4.04
CA TRP A 146 0.29 -4.84 -4.75
C TRP A 146 0.54 -4.68 -6.25
N GLN A 147 1.64 -4.04 -6.66
CA GLN A 147 2.01 -3.90 -8.08
C GLN A 147 2.11 -5.27 -8.78
N SER A 148 2.77 -6.23 -8.13
CA SER A 148 2.89 -7.60 -8.66
C SER A 148 1.52 -8.28 -8.79
N LEU A 149 0.63 -8.09 -7.81
CA LEU A 149 -0.73 -8.63 -7.85
C LEU A 149 -1.58 -7.99 -8.94
N MET A 150 -1.43 -6.68 -9.18
CA MET A 150 -2.09 -5.99 -10.29
C MET A 150 -1.71 -6.60 -11.65
N ASP A 151 -0.41 -6.80 -11.90
CA ASP A 151 0.09 -7.41 -13.14
C ASP A 151 -0.43 -8.85 -13.30
N GLN A 152 -0.37 -9.66 -12.23
CA GLN A 152 -0.88 -11.03 -12.23
C GLN A 152 -2.38 -11.09 -12.47
N TYR A 153 -3.16 -10.21 -11.82
CA TYR A 153 -4.61 -10.17 -11.95
C TYR A 153 -5.05 -9.76 -13.35
N GLN A 154 -4.39 -8.76 -13.92
CA GLN A 154 -4.61 -8.37 -15.31
C GLN A 154 -4.36 -9.54 -16.26
N THR A 155 -3.22 -10.20 -16.13
CA THR A 155 -2.87 -11.38 -16.93
C THR A 155 -3.87 -12.51 -16.73
N TYR A 156 -4.30 -12.73 -15.50
CA TYR A 156 -5.27 -13.78 -15.15
C TYR A 156 -6.64 -13.53 -15.78
N LEU A 157 -7.11 -12.28 -15.78
CA LEU A 157 -8.42 -11.93 -16.33
C LEU A 157 -8.43 -11.95 -17.86
N PHE A 158 -7.41 -11.37 -18.50
CA PHE A 158 -7.42 -11.04 -19.91
C PHE A 158 -6.37 -11.76 -20.76
N GLY A 159 -5.53 -12.60 -20.13
CA GLY A 159 -4.38 -13.22 -20.77
C GLY A 159 -3.13 -12.34 -20.74
N ALA A 160 -1.97 -12.92 -21.08
CA ALA A 160 -0.76 -12.15 -21.28
C ALA A 160 -1.01 -11.15 -22.42
N ALA A 161 -0.59 -9.90 -22.23
CA ALA A 161 -0.64 -8.91 -23.31
C ALA A 161 0.32 -9.40 -24.42
N ASP A 162 -0.23 -9.96 -25.47
CA ASP A 162 0.52 -10.35 -26.69
C ASP A 162 0.97 -9.08 -27.40
N GLY A 163 1.90 -8.31 -26.87
CA GLY A 163 2.45 -7.11 -27.52
C GLY A 163 1.47 -6.12 -28.18
N THR A 164 0.22 -6.53 -28.33
CA THR A 164 -0.94 -5.72 -28.63
C THR A 164 -1.59 -5.41 -27.30
N ALA A 165 -1.25 -4.23 -26.73
CA ALA A 165 -1.92 -3.70 -25.57
C ALA A 165 -3.40 -4.02 -25.65
N ALA A 166 -3.96 -4.77 -24.67
CA ALA A 166 -5.41 -4.76 -24.49
C ALA A 166 -5.80 -3.29 -24.49
N PRO A 167 -6.78 -2.89 -25.33
CA PRO A 167 -6.99 -1.49 -25.61
C PRO A 167 -7.17 -0.75 -24.29
N VAL A 168 -6.30 0.23 -24.03
CA VAL A 168 -6.35 1.18 -22.91
C VAL A 168 -7.74 1.85 -22.81
N ALA A 169 -8.57 1.68 -23.82
CA ALA A 169 -9.95 2.14 -23.93
C ALA A 169 -10.94 1.48 -22.93
N MET A 170 -10.59 0.33 -22.30
CA MET A 170 -11.46 -0.29 -21.29
C MET A 170 -11.17 0.19 -19.87
N MET A 171 -10.18 1.01 -19.69
CA MET A 171 -9.91 1.65 -18.41
C MET A 171 -10.65 2.99 -18.33
N GLN A 172 -11.97 2.92 -18.28
CA GLN A 172 -12.72 4.09 -17.84
C GLN A 172 -12.30 4.38 -16.38
N PRO A 173 -11.98 5.64 -16.03
CA PRO A 173 -11.76 5.98 -14.63
C PRO A 173 -13.00 5.50 -13.88
N LEU A 174 -12.76 4.75 -12.78
CA LEU A 174 -13.81 4.28 -11.88
C LEU A 174 -14.90 5.34 -11.79
N ARG A 175 -16.07 5.06 -12.37
CA ARG A 175 -17.22 5.92 -12.22
C ARG A 175 -17.49 6.00 -10.74
N SER A 176 -17.08 7.12 -10.14
CA SER A 176 -17.30 7.48 -8.74
C SER A 176 -17.63 6.27 -7.86
N VAL A 177 -16.59 5.57 -7.33
CA VAL A 177 -16.78 4.69 -6.19
C VAL A 177 -17.42 5.57 -5.13
N LYS A 178 -18.69 5.32 -4.82
CA LYS A 178 -19.31 5.94 -3.65
C LYS A 178 -18.59 5.35 -2.45
N VAL A 179 -17.60 6.07 -1.93
CA VAL A 179 -16.79 5.68 -0.76
C VAL A 179 -17.69 5.33 0.43
N GLY A 180 -18.93 5.87 0.46
CA GLY A 180 -19.96 5.49 1.42
C GLY A 180 -20.69 4.18 1.16
N ALA A 181 -20.45 3.47 0.05
CA ALA A 181 -21.12 2.20 -0.26
C ALA A 181 -20.33 0.96 0.17
N LEU A 182 -19.08 1.10 0.57
CA LEU A 182 -18.32 0.06 1.26
C LEU A 182 -18.69 0.12 2.75
N GLY A 183 -19.96 -0.18 3.05
CA GLY A 183 -20.51 -0.23 4.40
C GLY A 183 -19.99 -1.44 5.17
N TYR A 184 -18.74 -1.42 5.57
CA TYR A 184 -18.24 -2.25 6.65
C TYR A 184 -18.48 -1.50 7.96
N ASP A 185 -19.65 -1.71 8.52
CA ASP A 185 -19.96 -1.39 9.91
C ASP A 185 -19.31 -2.50 10.77
N PHE A 186 -18.13 -2.24 11.28
CA PHE A 186 -17.54 -3.07 12.32
C PHE A 186 -18.07 -2.52 13.65
N GLY A 187 -19.21 -3.09 14.10
CA GLY A 187 -19.79 -2.86 15.42
C GLY A 187 -18.84 -3.19 16.56
#